data_c72fffe9e6d22781cbb25e9c4a8c7a4c
#
_entry.id   c72fffe9e6d22781cbb25e9c4a8c7a4c
#
_cell.length_a   1.000
_cell.length_b   1.000
_cell.length_c   1.000
_cell.angle_alpha   90.00
_cell.angle_beta   90.00
_cell.angle_gamma   90.00
#
_symmetry.space_group_name_H-M   'P 1'
#
loop_
_entity.id
_entity.type
_entity.pdbx_description
1 polymer ?
#
loop_
_entity_poly.entity_id
_entity_poly.type
_entity_poly.pdbx_seq_one_letter_code
_entity_poly.pdbx_strand_id
1 'polypeptide(L)'
;MIGVMTMDARKRKSLVGRSHPLKPIVHVGRHGLQASQIETIRQHLAKTDLVKVKVDAADGDEADTMAAAIVEGVPCELVARRGYVLILYSEASDED
;
A
#
# COMPACT_ATOMS: atom_id res chain seq x y z
N MET A 1 20.70 5.04 9.83
CA MET A 1 20.26 4.96 9.46
C MET A 1 19.76 4.47 9.01
N ILE A 2 19.42 4.40 8.91
CA ILE A 2 18.95 4.07 8.51
C ILE A 2 18.35 3.90 7.71
N GLY A 3 18.48 3.91 7.44
CA GLY A 3 18.14 3.66 6.51
C GLY A 3 16.98 3.54 5.90
N VAL A 4 16.62 4.11 5.70
CA VAL A 4 15.53 4.08 5.26
C VAL A 4 15.48 4.08 4.00
N MET A 5 15.33 3.46 3.44
CA MET A 5 15.23 3.46 2.31
C MET A 5 14.32 4.02 1.76
N THR A 6 14.43 4.88 1.42
CA THR A 6 13.46 5.52 0.84
C THR A 6 13.47 5.36 -0.60
N MET A 7 12.37 5.32 -1.19
CA MET A 7 12.19 5.29 -2.60
C MET A 7 12.51 6.66 -3.15
N ASP A 8 13.34 6.77 -4.19
CA ASP A 8 13.61 8.09 -4.72
C ASP A 8 12.42 8.59 -5.55
N ALA A 9 12.45 9.87 -5.89
CA ALA A 9 11.29 10.49 -6.53
C ALA A 9 11.00 9.89 -7.89
N ARG A 10 12.02 9.51 -8.62
CA ARG A 10 11.83 8.93 -9.95
C ARG A 10 11.13 7.59 -9.86
N LYS A 11 11.55 6.76 -8.93
CA LYS A 11 10.92 5.45 -8.77
C LYS A 11 9.49 5.60 -8.30
N ARG A 12 9.25 6.52 -7.36
CA ARG A 12 7.90 6.75 -6.87
C ARG A 12 6.98 7.18 -8.01
N LYS A 13 7.44 8.10 -8.85
CA LYS A 13 6.64 8.58 -9.95
C LYS A 13 6.33 7.44 -10.93
N SER A 14 7.30 6.61 -11.21
CA SER A 14 7.10 5.48 -12.09
C SER A 14 6.05 4.52 -11.52
N LEU A 15 6.12 4.25 -10.21
CA LEU A 15 5.17 3.34 -9.59
C LEU A 15 3.77 3.92 -9.55
N VAL A 16 3.65 5.21 -9.32
CA VAL A 16 2.35 5.86 -9.36
C VAL A 16 1.75 5.72 -10.75
N GLY A 17 2.56 5.93 -11.79
CA GLY A 17 2.09 5.76 -13.15
C GLY A 17 1.63 4.35 -13.43
N ARG A 18 2.38 3.35 -12.97
CA ARG A 18 2.00 1.96 -13.16
C ARG A 18 0.72 1.60 -12.43
N SER A 19 0.40 2.34 -11.36
CA SER A 19 -0.77 2.01 -10.57
C SER A 19 -2.07 2.49 -11.20
N HIS A 20 -2.01 3.39 -12.16
CA HIS A 20 -3.22 3.99 -12.71
C HIS A 20 -4.22 2.97 -13.26
N PRO A 21 -3.80 1.95 -14.01
CA PRO A 21 -4.78 0.97 -14.52
C PRO A 21 -5.20 -0.06 -13.48
N LEU A 22 -4.57 -0.07 -12.32
CA LEU A 22 -4.89 -1.08 -11.32
C LEU A 22 -6.13 -0.68 -10.55
N LYS A 23 -6.86 -1.69 -10.08
CA LYS A 23 -8.02 -1.46 -9.23
C LYS A 23 -7.65 -1.84 -7.80
N PRO A 24 -8.28 -1.20 -6.80
CA PRO A 24 -8.03 -1.59 -5.42
C PRO A 24 -8.38 -3.06 -5.20
N ILE A 25 -7.52 -3.76 -4.49
CA ILE A 25 -7.74 -5.17 -4.21
C ILE A 25 -8.48 -5.38 -2.90
N VAL A 26 -8.49 -4.36 -2.04
CA VAL A 26 -9.10 -4.43 -0.73
C VAL A 26 -9.70 -3.07 -0.42
N HIS A 27 -10.83 -3.07 0.27
CA HIS A 27 -11.47 -1.85 0.74
C HIS A 27 -11.54 -1.96 2.26
N VAL A 28 -10.75 -1.16 2.96
CA VAL A 28 -10.72 -1.15 4.41
C VAL A 28 -11.84 -0.24 4.90
N GLY A 29 -12.81 -0.82 5.58
CA GLY A 29 -13.95 -0.06 6.06
C GLY A 29 -13.64 0.75 7.29
N ARG A 30 -14.68 1.42 7.81
CA ARG A 30 -14.52 2.31 8.95
C ARG A 30 -14.20 1.59 10.24
N HIS A 31 -14.47 0.30 10.26
CA HIS A 31 -14.13 -0.51 11.44
C HIS A 31 -12.65 -0.86 11.50
N GLY A 32 -11.91 -0.50 10.48
CA GLY A 32 -10.49 -0.68 10.50
C GLY A 32 -10.02 -1.91 9.75
N LEU A 33 -8.72 -2.11 9.81
CA LEU A 33 -8.06 -3.17 9.06
C LEU A 33 -8.31 -4.52 9.72
N GLN A 34 -8.80 -5.47 8.93
CA GLN A 34 -9.08 -6.81 9.42
C GLN A 34 -7.91 -7.74 9.11
N ALA A 35 -7.75 -8.78 9.94
CA ALA A 35 -6.67 -9.74 9.73
C ALA A 35 -6.75 -10.38 8.36
N SER A 36 -7.97 -10.68 7.89
CA SER A 36 -8.12 -11.27 6.57
C SER A 36 -7.69 -10.32 5.46
N GLN A 37 -7.85 -9.03 5.68
CA GLN A 37 -7.42 -8.05 4.69
C GLN A 37 -5.91 -7.95 4.64
N ILE A 38 -5.26 -8.03 5.79
CA ILE A 38 -3.79 -8.05 5.83
C ILE A 38 -3.28 -9.24 5.04
N GLU A 39 -3.90 -10.38 5.23
CA GLU A 39 -3.48 -11.58 4.52
C GLU A 39 -3.71 -11.46 3.02
N THR A 40 -4.85 -10.87 2.62
CA THR A 40 -5.13 -10.66 1.21
C THR A 40 -4.09 -9.76 0.57
N ILE A 41 -3.74 -8.66 1.25
CA ILE A 41 -2.72 -7.75 0.72
C ILE A 41 -1.39 -8.47 0.60
N ARG A 42 -1.03 -9.26 1.62
CA ARG A 42 0.23 -9.97 1.59
C ARG A 42 0.28 -10.97 0.44
N GLN A 43 -0.82 -11.69 0.21
CA GLN A 43 -0.85 -12.67 -0.86
C GLN A 43 -0.75 -12.01 -2.23
N HIS A 44 -1.39 -10.86 -2.39
CA HIS A 44 -1.28 -10.15 -3.66
C HIS A 44 0.14 -9.64 -3.89
N LEU A 45 0.78 -9.13 -2.84
CA LEU A 45 2.14 -8.63 -2.99
C LEU A 45 3.17 -9.74 -3.18
N ALA A 46 2.79 -10.98 -2.88
CA ALA A 46 3.65 -12.11 -3.19
C ALA A 46 3.62 -12.44 -4.68
N LYS A 47 2.60 -12.00 -5.39
CA LYS A 47 2.45 -12.30 -6.80
C LYS A 47 2.73 -11.11 -7.69
N THR A 48 2.53 -9.92 -7.18
CA THR A 48 2.78 -8.70 -7.94
C THR A 48 3.42 -7.71 -6.99
N ASP A 49 4.23 -6.82 -7.53
CA ASP A 49 4.96 -5.89 -6.68
C ASP A 49 4.17 -4.63 -6.35
N LEU A 50 2.99 -4.43 -6.91
CA LEU A 50 2.29 -3.17 -6.77
C LEU A 50 0.79 -3.42 -6.65
N VAL A 51 0.19 -2.88 -5.58
CA VAL A 51 -1.25 -3.03 -5.38
C VAL A 51 -1.84 -1.72 -4.88
N LYS A 52 -3.15 -1.58 -4.99
CA LYS A 52 -3.88 -0.45 -4.45
C LYS A 52 -4.85 -0.93 -3.39
N VAL A 53 -5.04 -0.11 -2.37
CA VAL A 53 -5.99 -0.38 -1.29
C VAL A 53 -6.81 0.87 -1.07
N LYS A 54 -8.12 0.73 -1.05
CA LYS A 54 -8.99 1.85 -0.76
C LYS A 54 -9.35 1.83 0.72
N VAL A 55 -9.39 3.00 1.34
CA VAL A 55 -9.73 3.09 2.76
C VAL A 55 -10.89 4.04 2.96
N ASP A 56 -11.76 3.72 3.91
CA ASP A 56 -12.80 4.62 4.36
C ASP A 56 -12.24 5.41 5.52
N ALA A 57 -11.99 6.68 5.30
CA ALA A 57 -11.42 7.52 6.32
C ALA A 57 -12.21 8.82 6.36
N ALA A 58 -12.23 9.45 7.53
CA ALA A 58 -12.95 10.70 7.69
C ALA A 58 -12.20 11.85 7.01
N ASP A 59 -10.88 11.75 6.98
CA ASP A 59 -10.04 12.79 6.38
C ASP A 59 -8.69 12.21 6.04
N GLY A 60 -7.80 13.06 5.52
CA GLY A 60 -6.48 12.60 5.12
C GLY A 60 -5.64 12.10 6.26
N ASP A 61 -5.76 12.71 7.43
CA ASP A 61 -4.98 12.27 8.58
C ASP A 61 -5.35 10.84 8.97
N GLU A 62 -6.63 10.55 8.96
CA GLU A 62 -7.07 9.20 9.30
C GLU A 62 -6.60 8.22 8.22
N ALA A 63 -6.66 8.64 6.96
CA ALA A 63 -6.18 7.79 5.88
C ALA A 63 -4.70 7.48 6.06
N ASP A 64 -3.91 8.46 6.47
CA ASP A 64 -2.49 8.24 6.72
C ASP A 64 -2.26 7.29 7.88
N THR A 65 -3.08 7.39 8.93
CA THR A 65 -3.00 6.47 10.05
C THR A 65 -3.31 5.05 9.60
N MET A 66 -4.31 4.89 8.76
CA MET A 66 -4.66 3.56 8.26
C MET A 66 -3.53 3.01 7.38
N ALA A 67 -2.91 3.87 6.58
CA ALA A 67 -1.77 3.45 5.76
C ALA A 67 -0.63 2.95 6.64
N ALA A 68 -0.34 3.65 7.72
CA ALA A 68 0.73 3.24 8.63
C ALA A 68 0.43 1.88 9.23
N ALA A 69 -0.82 1.62 9.58
CA ALA A 69 -1.20 0.33 10.15
C ALA A 69 -0.99 -0.80 9.14
N ILE A 70 -1.29 -0.54 7.87
CA ILE A 70 -1.10 -1.56 6.84
C ILE A 70 0.37 -1.84 6.65
N VAL A 71 1.19 -0.79 6.60
CA VAL A 71 2.62 -0.96 6.39
C VAL A 71 3.26 -1.71 7.57
N GLU A 72 2.69 -1.53 8.76
CA GLU A 72 3.17 -2.30 9.90
C GLU A 72 2.81 -3.77 9.80
N GLY A 73 1.63 -4.06 9.28
CA GLY A 73 1.16 -5.44 9.23
C GLY A 73 1.61 -6.22 8.01
N VAL A 74 2.02 -5.52 6.96
CA VAL A 74 2.43 -6.15 5.71
C VAL A 74 3.76 -5.56 5.30
N PRO A 75 4.77 -6.39 5.04
CA PRO A 75 6.09 -5.85 4.64
C PRO A 75 5.98 -5.21 3.26
N CYS A 76 5.78 -3.90 3.24
CA CYS A 76 5.66 -3.15 2.00
C CYS A 76 5.97 -1.68 2.27
N GLU A 77 6.04 -0.90 1.20
CA GLU A 77 6.25 0.52 1.29
C GLU A 77 5.03 1.25 0.76
N LEU A 78 4.68 2.34 1.42
CA LEU A 78 3.64 3.21 0.92
C LEU A 78 4.26 4.11 -0.15
N VAL A 79 3.84 3.93 -1.39
CA VAL A 79 4.34 4.74 -2.49
C VAL A 79 3.69 6.11 -2.45
N ALA A 80 2.38 6.14 -2.28
CA ALA A 80 1.64 7.39 -2.28
C ALA A 80 0.24 7.15 -1.77
N ARG A 81 -0.37 8.21 -1.25
CA ARG A 81 -1.79 8.23 -0.94
C ARG A 81 -2.44 9.25 -1.88
N ARG A 82 -3.37 8.78 -2.67
CA ARG A 82 -4.11 9.63 -3.59
C ARG A 82 -5.55 9.66 -3.13
N GLY A 83 -5.95 10.73 -2.45
CA GLY A 83 -7.25 10.77 -1.83
C GLY A 83 -7.34 9.68 -0.77
N TYR A 84 -8.22 8.73 -0.96
CA TYR A 84 -8.39 7.64 -0.02
C TYR A 84 -7.96 6.30 -0.63
N VAL A 85 -7.05 6.37 -1.60
CA VAL A 85 -6.49 5.18 -2.21
C VAL A 85 -5.00 5.14 -1.91
N LEU A 86 -4.54 4.01 -1.40
CA LEU A 86 -3.14 3.81 -1.04
C LEU A 86 -2.48 2.98 -2.13
N ILE A 87 -1.26 3.36 -2.51
CA ILE A 87 -0.47 2.62 -3.47
C ILE A 87 0.67 1.98 -2.71
N LEU A 88 0.73 0.65 -2.73
CA LEU A 88 1.69 -0.12 -1.94
C LEU A 88 2.60 -0.91 -2.85
N TYR A 89 3.86 -1.01 -2.47
CA TYR A 89 4.89 -1.65 -3.27
C TYR A 89 5.73 -2.57 -2.40
N SER A 90 6.10 -3.71 -2.92
CA SER A 90 7.00 -4.62 -2.23
C SER A 90 7.86 -5.34 -3.25
N GLU A 91 9.17 -5.34 -3.02
CA GLU A 91 10.08 -6.05 -3.91
C GLU A 91 10.12 -7.53 -3.64
N ALA A 92 9.51 -7.97 -2.55
CA ALA A 92 9.65 -9.35 -2.14
C ALA A 92 9.07 -10.33 -3.13
N SER A 93 8.16 -9.85 -3.95
CA SER A 93 7.44 -10.76 -4.81
C SER A 93 8.29 -11.41 -5.86
N ASP A 94 9.47 -10.86 -6.15
CA ASP A 94 10.23 -11.46 -7.19
C ASP A 94 11.21 -12.45 -6.73
N GLU A 95 11.25 -12.92 -5.67
CA GLU A 95 12.15 -13.83 -5.28
C GLU A 95 11.91 -15.03 -5.62
N ASP A 96 12.30 -15.59 -6.00
CA ASP A 96 12.10 -16.70 -6.35
C ASP A 96 12.33 -17.42 -6.21
#